data_3c499af00b6af124fe635c2140e9464c
#
_entry.id   3c499af00b6af124fe635c2140e9464c
#
_cell.length_a   1.000
_cell.length_b   1.000
_cell.length_c   1.000
_cell.angle_alpha   90.00
_cell.angle_beta   90.00
_cell.angle_gamma   90.00
#
_symmetry.space_group_name_H-M   'P 1'
#
loop_
_entity.id
_entity.type
_entity.pdbx_description
1 polymer ?
#
loop_
_entity_poly.entity_id
_entity_poly.type
_entity_poly.pdbx_seq_one_letter_code
_entity_poly.pdbx_strand_id
1 'polypeptide(L)'
;MNSEERELLKNEIIEQLFLKLPDIIGNLMSTQATLNKLNKKLYSENPEFRNNKDLVVQVIEEVEGNNPGKEYSEMIQLAIPVIKERMKIVNTLNVNDVKQPMKGLTYNGEL
;
A
#
# COMPACT_ATOMS: atom_id res chain seq x y z
N MET A 1 9.00 41.48 15.22
CA MET A 1 8.22 41.62 13.97
C MET A 1 6.85 42.18 14.30
N ASN A 2 6.45 43.26 13.64
CA ASN A 2 5.14 43.88 13.87
C ASN A 2 4.09 43.19 12.97
N SER A 3 2.81 43.64 13.09
CA SER A 3 1.71 43.05 12.34
C SER A 3 1.87 43.18 10.84
N GLU A 4 2.37 44.31 10.38
CA GLU A 4 2.57 44.56 8.96
C GLU A 4 3.64 43.67 8.38
N GLU A 5 4.73 43.50 9.10
CA GLU A 5 5.82 42.62 8.67
C GLU A 5 5.35 41.14 8.60
N ARG A 6 4.55 40.72 9.56
CA ARG A 6 3.97 39.38 9.57
C ARG A 6 3.07 39.14 8.35
N GLU A 7 2.26 40.13 8.04
CA GLU A 7 1.33 40.03 6.89
C GLU A 7 2.11 39.94 5.58
N LEU A 8 3.15 40.75 5.43
CA LEU A 8 3.98 40.71 4.24
C LEU A 8 4.67 39.36 4.08
N LEU A 9 5.24 38.82 5.15
CA LEU A 9 5.92 37.55 5.13
C LEU A 9 4.95 36.42 4.82
N LYS A 10 3.78 36.44 5.42
CA LYS A 10 2.72 35.47 5.19
C LYS A 10 2.28 35.47 3.73
N ASN A 11 2.08 36.67 3.16
CA ASN A 11 1.68 36.81 1.76
C ASN A 11 2.76 36.30 0.80
N GLU A 12 4.02 36.57 1.10
CA GLU A 12 5.14 36.05 0.31
C GLU A 12 5.18 34.52 0.31
N ILE A 13 4.98 33.91 1.47
CA ILE A 13 4.98 32.46 1.61
C ILE A 13 3.84 31.86 0.79
N ILE A 14 2.64 32.43 0.89
CA ILE A 14 1.48 31.97 0.13
C ILE A 14 1.71 32.09 -1.37
N GLU A 15 2.27 33.23 -1.79
CA GLU A 15 2.58 33.47 -3.19
C GLU A 15 3.55 32.44 -3.74
N GLN A 16 4.62 32.14 -2.99
CA GLN A 16 5.60 31.13 -3.41
C GLN A 16 5.01 29.73 -3.47
N LEU A 17 4.11 29.41 -2.55
CA LEU A 17 3.41 28.13 -2.58
C LEU A 17 2.56 27.99 -3.84
N PHE A 18 1.83 29.05 -4.20
CA PHE A 18 1.03 29.04 -5.41
C PHE A 18 1.86 28.88 -6.67
N LEU A 19 3.05 29.47 -6.69
CA LEU A 19 3.94 29.35 -7.85
C LEU A 19 4.50 27.94 -8.00
N LYS A 20 4.71 27.24 -6.89
CA LYS A 20 5.26 25.87 -6.90
C LYS A 20 4.19 24.79 -7.00
N LEU A 21 2.96 25.13 -6.72
CA LEU A 21 1.88 24.16 -6.66
C LEU A 21 1.69 23.34 -7.94
N PRO A 22 1.74 23.95 -9.16
CA PRO A 22 1.62 23.17 -10.38
C PRO A 22 2.68 22.07 -10.51
N ASP A 23 3.93 22.36 -10.13
CA ASP A 23 5.01 21.37 -10.18
C ASP A 23 4.78 20.25 -9.17
N ILE A 24 4.33 20.61 -7.97
CA ILE A 24 4.02 19.62 -6.93
C ILE A 24 2.89 18.71 -7.39
N ILE A 25 1.84 19.27 -7.94
CA ILE A 25 0.70 18.50 -8.44
C ILE A 25 1.12 17.60 -9.59
N GLY A 26 1.92 18.13 -10.54
CA GLY A 26 2.42 17.35 -11.64
C GLY A 26 3.25 16.16 -11.21
N ASN A 27 4.14 16.37 -10.23
CA ASN A 27 4.96 15.30 -9.67
C ASN A 27 4.12 14.25 -8.96
N LEU A 28 3.11 14.70 -8.21
CA LEU A 28 2.21 13.79 -7.50
C LEU A 28 1.41 12.94 -8.48
N MET A 29 0.88 13.54 -9.54
CA MET A 29 0.13 12.82 -10.57
C MET A 29 0.99 11.82 -11.30
N SER A 30 2.23 12.19 -11.61
CA SER A 30 3.19 11.32 -12.27
C SER A 30 3.53 10.11 -11.39
N THR A 31 3.75 10.36 -10.09
CA THR A 31 4.01 9.30 -9.12
C THR A 31 2.81 8.36 -9.03
N GLN A 32 1.61 8.92 -8.94
CA GLN A 32 0.39 8.12 -8.83
C GLN A 32 0.18 7.26 -10.06
N ALA A 33 0.46 7.80 -11.26
CA ALA A 33 0.35 7.05 -12.51
C ALA A 33 1.34 5.88 -12.53
N THR A 34 2.56 6.10 -12.05
CA THR A 34 3.58 5.05 -11.97
C THR A 34 3.15 3.95 -11.01
N LEU A 35 2.64 4.32 -9.82
CA LEU A 35 2.15 3.35 -8.85
C LEU A 35 0.99 2.53 -9.39
N ASN A 36 0.05 3.19 -10.07
CA ASN A 36 -1.08 2.50 -10.68
C ASN A 36 -0.62 1.49 -11.73
N LYS A 37 0.36 1.86 -12.54
CA LYS A 37 0.91 0.99 -13.57
C LYS A 37 1.58 -0.23 -12.95
N LEU A 38 2.38 -0.03 -11.91
CA LEU A 38 3.05 -1.11 -11.21
C LEU A 38 2.06 -2.04 -10.53
N ASN A 39 1.00 -1.48 -9.93
CA ASN A 39 -0.04 -2.29 -9.31
C ASN A 39 -0.80 -3.12 -10.33
N LYS A 40 -1.14 -2.54 -11.48
CA LYS A 40 -1.80 -3.27 -12.55
C LYS A 40 -0.94 -4.44 -13.03
N LYS A 41 0.35 -4.19 -13.19
CA LYS A 41 1.29 -5.23 -13.61
C LYS A 41 1.36 -6.34 -12.56
N LEU A 42 1.45 -5.98 -11.29
CA LEU A 42 1.51 -6.93 -10.19
C LEU A 42 0.33 -7.91 -10.24
N TYR A 43 -0.89 -7.37 -10.34
CA TYR A 43 -2.10 -8.19 -10.33
C TYR A 43 -2.34 -8.91 -11.66
N SER A 44 -1.87 -8.36 -12.79
CA SER A 44 -2.03 -9.04 -14.07
C SER A 44 -1.08 -10.22 -14.21
N GLU A 45 0.13 -10.11 -13.66
CA GLU A 45 1.12 -11.19 -13.68
C GLU A 45 0.85 -12.22 -12.57
N ASN A 46 0.11 -11.83 -11.54
CA ASN A 46 -0.19 -12.70 -10.41
C ASN A 46 -1.69 -12.60 -10.09
N PRO A 47 -2.54 -13.18 -10.96
CA PRO A 47 -3.99 -13.03 -10.80
C PRO A 47 -4.53 -13.52 -9.46
N GLU A 48 -3.87 -14.51 -8.86
CA GLU A 48 -4.28 -15.06 -7.55
C GLU A 48 -4.16 -14.04 -6.43
N PHE A 49 -3.35 -12.99 -6.62
CA PHE A 49 -3.19 -11.94 -5.62
C PHE A 49 -4.45 -11.10 -5.45
N ARG A 50 -5.33 -11.09 -6.45
CA ARG A 50 -6.56 -10.30 -6.40
C ARG A 50 -7.50 -10.72 -5.28
N ASN A 51 -7.48 -11.99 -4.92
CA ASN A 51 -8.33 -12.52 -3.86
C ASN A 51 -7.73 -12.32 -2.47
N ASN A 52 -6.49 -11.83 -2.41
CA ASN A 52 -5.77 -11.66 -1.15
C ASN A 52 -5.13 -10.27 -1.07
N LYS A 53 -5.86 -9.24 -1.47
CA LYS A 53 -5.34 -7.88 -1.55
C LYS A 53 -4.82 -7.36 -0.22
N ASP A 54 -5.50 -7.68 0.88
CA ASP A 54 -5.08 -7.23 2.20
C ASP A 54 -3.71 -7.83 2.57
N LEU A 55 -3.51 -9.10 2.25
CA LEU A 55 -2.23 -9.76 2.48
C LEU A 55 -1.14 -9.14 1.62
N VAL A 56 -1.44 -8.87 0.35
CA VAL A 56 -0.50 -8.24 -0.58
C VAL A 56 -0.04 -6.88 -0.05
N VAL A 57 -0.99 -6.05 0.35
CA VAL A 57 -0.68 -4.73 0.89
C VAL A 57 0.16 -4.85 2.16
N GLN A 58 -0.19 -5.76 3.05
CA GLN A 58 0.54 -5.97 4.29
C GLN A 58 1.99 -6.35 4.03
N VAL A 59 2.24 -7.27 3.10
CA VAL A 59 3.60 -7.69 2.77
C VAL A 59 4.39 -6.55 2.14
N ILE A 60 3.78 -5.80 1.23
CA ILE A 60 4.44 -4.66 0.60
C ILE A 60 4.85 -3.64 1.65
N GLU A 61 3.97 -3.36 2.62
CA GLU A 61 4.28 -2.44 3.71
C GLU A 61 5.43 -2.95 4.58
N GLU A 62 5.49 -4.24 4.84
CA GLU A 62 6.60 -4.82 5.61
C GLU A 62 7.91 -4.71 4.85
N VAL A 63 7.91 -5.02 3.56
CA VAL A 63 9.11 -4.91 2.73
C VAL A 63 9.58 -3.47 2.65
N GLU A 64 8.64 -2.54 2.52
CA GLU A 64 8.93 -1.11 2.50
C GLU A 64 9.59 -0.67 3.80
N GLY A 65 9.06 -1.11 4.93
CA GLY A 65 9.60 -0.79 6.24
C GLY A 65 11.00 -1.34 6.47
N ASN A 66 11.30 -2.49 5.87
CA ASN A 66 12.61 -3.15 6.01
C ASN A 66 13.63 -2.69 4.97
N ASN A 67 13.20 -1.96 3.95
CA ASN A 67 14.08 -1.52 2.86
C ASN A 67 13.87 -0.04 2.55
N PRO A 68 14.12 0.85 3.52
CA PRO A 68 13.92 2.27 3.29
C PRO A 68 14.82 2.78 2.17
N GLY A 69 14.27 3.63 1.32
CA GLY A 69 15.02 4.22 0.22
C GLY A 69 15.10 3.42 -1.05
N LYS A 70 14.54 2.21 -1.08
CA LYS A 70 14.48 1.44 -2.32
C LYS A 70 13.33 1.93 -3.19
N GLU A 71 13.48 1.78 -4.50
CA GLU A 71 12.42 2.12 -5.42
C GLU A 71 11.25 1.15 -5.29
N TYR A 72 10.06 1.63 -5.57
CA TYR A 72 8.84 0.84 -5.41
C TYR A 72 8.85 -0.43 -6.28
N SER A 73 9.38 -0.34 -7.49
CA SER A 73 9.48 -1.50 -8.37
C SER A 73 10.36 -2.60 -7.77
N GLU A 74 11.45 -2.22 -7.10
CA GLU A 74 12.31 -3.18 -6.42
C GLU A 74 11.61 -3.79 -5.21
N MET A 75 10.88 -2.97 -4.45
CA MET A 75 10.14 -3.47 -3.30
C MET A 75 9.08 -4.48 -3.71
N ILE A 76 8.41 -4.26 -4.82
CA ILE A 76 7.42 -5.20 -5.35
C ILE A 76 8.11 -6.53 -5.72
N GLN A 77 9.25 -6.47 -6.37
CA GLN A 77 9.99 -7.69 -6.73
C GLN A 77 10.40 -8.49 -5.49
N LEU A 78 10.79 -7.81 -4.42
CA LEU A 78 11.12 -8.46 -3.15
C LEU A 78 9.88 -9.03 -2.47
N ALA A 79 8.75 -8.37 -2.62
CA ALA A 79 7.51 -8.76 -1.95
C ALA A 79 6.85 -10.00 -2.57
N ILE A 80 6.97 -10.17 -3.89
CA ILE A 80 6.27 -11.24 -4.61
C ILE A 80 6.52 -12.63 -4.01
N PRO A 81 7.77 -13.07 -3.81
CA PRO A 81 7.99 -14.40 -3.23
C PRO A 81 7.46 -14.52 -1.80
N VAL A 82 7.51 -13.44 -1.02
CA VAL A 82 6.97 -13.43 0.34
C VAL A 82 5.45 -13.58 0.32
N ILE A 83 4.79 -12.86 -0.59
CA ILE A 83 3.34 -12.96 -0.77
C ILE A 83 2.95 -14.39 -1.12
N LYS A 84 3.64 -14.98 -2.08
CA LYS A 84 3.35 -16.35 -2.52
C LYS A 84 3.51 -17.35 -1.39
N GLU A 85 4.55 -17.18 -0.59
CA GLU A 85 4.79 -18.07 0.55
C GLU A 85 3.67 -17.95 1.59
N ARG A 86 3.28 -16.74 1.92
CA ARG A 86 2.21 -16.53 2.89
C ARG A 86 0.84 -16.97 2.38
N MET A 87 0.61 -16.85 1.09
CA MET A 87 -0.63 -17.34 0.49
C MET A 87 -0.73 -18.86 0.62
N LYS A 88 0.38 -19.56 0.46
CA LYS A 88 0.39 -21.01 0.68
C LYS A 88 -0.03 -21.37 2.09
N ILE A 89 0.50 -20.65 3.07
CA ILE A 89 0.19 -20.88 4.48
C ILE A 89 -1.29 -20.62 4.75
N VAL A 90 -1.79 -19.47 4.28
CA VAL A 90 -3.18 -19.08 4.48
C VAL A 90 -4.12 -20.09 3.81
N ASN A 91 -3.83 -20.50 2.59
CA ASN A 91 -4.66 -21.47 1.87
C ASN A 91 -4.66 -22.82 2.57
N THR A 92 -3.52 -23.24 3.11
CA THR A 92 -3.44 -24.47 3.87
C THR A 92 -4.29 -24.41 5.14
N LEU A 93 -4.24 -23.28 5.85
CA LEU A 93 -5.04 -23.09 7.05
C LEU A 93 -6.54 -23.07 6.72
N ASN A 94 -6.92 -22.41 5.64
CA ASN A 94 -8.32 -22.36 5.21
C ASN A 94 -8.85 -23.74 4.85
N VAL A 95 -8.04 -24.55 4.19
CA VAL A 95 -8.42 -25.92 3.87
C VAL A 95 -8.61 -26.73 5.14
N ASN A 96 -7.73 -26.56 6.13
CA ASN A 96 -7.86 -27.24 7.40
C ASN A 96 -9.12 -26.79 8.15
N ASP A 97 -9.43 -25.50 8.11
CA ASP A 97 -10.65 -24.98 8.73
C ASP A 97 -11.90 -25.57 8.09
N VAL A 98 -11.90 -25.70 6.78
CA VAL A 98 -13.04 -26.26 6.05
C VAL A 98 -13.24 -27.72 6.45
N LYS A 99 -12.18 -28.46 6.66
CA LYS A 99 -12.27 -29.86 7.04
C LYS A 99 -12.76 -30.06 8.47
N GLN A 100 -12.53 -29.11 9.35
CA GLN A 100 -12.97 -29.23 10.72
C GLN A 100 -14.44 -28.83 10.80
N PRO A 101 -15.27 -29.68 11.42
CA PRO A 101 -16.66 -29.26 11.65
C PRO A 101 -16.66 -28.04 12.49
N MET A 102 -17.42 -27.13 12.06
CA MET A 102 -17.43 -25.86 12.75
C MET A 102 -18.10 -25.97 14.02
N LYS A 103 -17.49 -26.20 14.75
CA LYS A 103 -17.96 -26.31 15.63
C LYS A 103 -18.23 -25.26 16.41
N GLY A 104 -18.66 -25.41 16.46
CA GLY A 104 -18.85 -24.59 16.90
C GLY A 104 -18.55 -23.82 16.99
N LEU A 105 -18.21 -24.29 16.76
CA LEU A 105 -18.01 -23.36 16.61
C LEU A 105 -18.62 -22.79 16.71
N THR A 106 -18.93 -23.34 16.77
CA THR A 106 -19.44 -22.79 16.94
C THR A 106 -19.88 -22.19 17.19
N TYR A 107 -20.19 -22.56 17.38
CA TYR A 107 -20.68 -22.03 17.69
C TYR A 107 -21.22 -21.79 17.99
N ASN A 108 -21.63 -22.18 17.96
CA ASN A 108 -22.29 -22.07 18.31
C ASN A 108 -22.49 -21.95 18.80
N GLY A 109 -22.65 -22.32 18.70
CA GLY A 109 -22.92 -22.28 19.30
C GLY A 109 -22.74 -22.46 19.67
N GLU A 110 -22.75 -22.76 19.57
CA GLU A 110 -22.57 -22.85 19.96
C GLU A 110 -22.25 -22.72 20.44
N LEU A 111 -22.46 -22.96 20.68
CA LEU A 111 -22.40 -22.65 21.03
C LEU A 111 -22.62 -22.39 21.43
#